data_af7261c67ab0507ce1e4c952e5b869b3
#
_entry.id   af7261c67ab0507ce1e4c952e5b869b3
#
_cell.length_a   1.000
_cell.length_b   1.000
_cell.length_c   1.000
_cell.angle_alpha   90.00
_cell.angle_beta   90.00
_cell.angle_gamma   90.00
#
_symmetry.space_group_name_H-M   'P 1'
#
loop_
_entity.id
_entity.type
_entity.pdbx_description
1 polymer ?
#
loop_
_entity_poly.entity_id
_entity_poly.type
_entity_poly.pdbx_seq_one_letter_code
_entity_poly.pdbx_strand_id
1 'polypeptide(L)'
;MHTIRSAIPDPRLKPYVRCFAQREMSLQASSLNETALASLESILSFCLRGRSTTHHCFGSSAIAPNVNILGTQTRSPGCFSFTGSVLDFGIILKPFACWQMFRIPPAEFADRQFEAHAVFGPWINQLWVKLAECETFSDRIGLATETLLPFAEHATPQTRTMRAVDSLLQAGSGMRIEQLARESCMTVRTLERKFIGEMGLSPKLFARLRRFQMALDRKRASGTRWLDVAHDLGYFDQMHMVKEFRAFGGEAPSKLLQSCGDYQPWSIGAPLSLNNVTPW
;
A
#
# COMPACT_ATOMS: atom_id res chain seq x y z
N MET A 1 -1.76 24.84 -0.64
CA MET A 1 -2.90 23.96 -0.98
C MET A 1 -2.39 22.53 -1.00
N HIS A 2 -3.14 21.59 -0.44
CA HIS A 2 -2.79 20.17 -0.42
C HIS A 2 -4.04 19.36 -0.76
N THR A 3 -3.98 18.55 -1.80
CA THR A 3 -5.10 17.75 -2.28
C THR A 3 -4.64 16.32 -2.56
N ILE A 4 -5.41 15.34 -2.08
CA ILE A 4 -5.27 13.94 -2.48
C ILE A 4 -6.59 13.52 -3.12
N ARG A 5 -6.48 12.88 -4.28
CA ARG A 5 -7.59 12.28 -5.00
C ARG A 5 -7.31 10.79 -5.17
N SER A 6 -8.34 9.98 -5.16
CA SER A 6 -8.24 8.55 -5.49
C SER A 6 -9.38 8.12 -6.37
N ALA A 7 -9.15 7.09 -7.18
CA ALA A 7 -10.15 6.52 -8.09
C ALA A 7 -10.08 5.00 -8.11
N ILE A 8 -11.24 4.39 -8.30
CA ILE A 8 -11.38 2.93 -8.47
C ILE A 8 -10.82 2.56 -9.85
N PRO A 9 -10.08 1.45 -9.99
CA PRO A 9 -9.62 0.99 -11.29
C PRO A 9 -10.75 0.39 -12.14
N ASP A 10 -10.52 0.31 -13.45
CA ASP A 10 -11.33 -0.48 -14.38
C ASP A 10 -11.61 -1.88 -13.80
N PRO A 11 -12.81 -2.46 -13.98
CA PRO A 11 -13.17 -3.78 -13.48
C PRO A 11 -12.14 -4.86 -13.77
N ARG A 12 -11.48 -4.83 -14.94
CA ARG A 12 -10.45 -5.80 -15.36
C ARG A 12 -9.14 -5.67 -14.57
N LEU A 13 -8.85 -4.48 -14.04
CA LEU A 13 -7.68 -4.21 -13.19
C LEU A 13 -7.97 -4.42 -11.70
N LYS A 14 -9.24 -4.49 -11.26
CA LYS A 14 -9.61 -4.67 -9.84
C LYS A 14 -8.95 -5.86 -9.14
N PRO A 15 -8.66 -6.99 -9.78
CA PRO A 15 -7.91 -8.07 -9.13
C PRO A 15 -6.50 -7.67 -8.68
N TYR A 16 -5.87 -6.71 -9.37
CA TYR A 16 -4.45 -6.36 -9.23
C TYR A 16 -4.22 -4.96 -8.65
N VAL A 17 -5.02 -4.00 -9.07
CA VAL A 17 -4.93 -2.60 -8.65
C VAL A 17 -5.99 -2.33 -7.60
N ARG A 18 -5.58 -1.74 -6.47
CA ARG A 18 -6.52 -1.32 -5.43
C ARG A 18 -7.16 0.01 -5.80
N CYS A 19 -6.34 0.98 -6.17
CA CYS A 19 -6.79 2.29 -6.64
C CYS A 19 -5.66 3.01 -7.38
N PHE A 20 -6.02 4.03 -8.13
CA PHE A 20 -5.13 5.10 -8.55
C PHE A 20 -5.24 6.25 -7.55
N ALA A 21 -4.14 6.93 -7.29
CA ALA A 21 -4.14 8.08 -6.41
C ALA A 21 -3.28 9.21 -7.00
N GLN A 22 -3.65 10.45 -6.72
CA GLN A 22 -2.86 11.62 -7.08
C GLN A 22 -2.75 12.54 -5.88
N ARG A 23 -1.54 13.00 -5.63
CA ARG A 23 -1.22 14.02 -4.64
C ARG A 23 -0.79 15.28 -5.36
N GLU A 24 -1.37 16.40 -4.98
CA GLU A 24 -0.96 17.71 -5.46
C GLU A 24 -0.78 18.66 -4.27
N MET A 25 0.40 19.24 -4.17
CA MET A 25 0.77 20.15 -3.10
C MET A 25 1.46 21.39 -3.65
N SER A 26 1.17 22.52 -3.02
CA SER A 26 1.93 23.76 -3.18
C SER A 26 2.33 24.24 -1.78
N LEU A 27 3.57 23.96 -1.42
CA LEU A 27 4.18 24.28 -0.14
C LEU A 27 5.09 25.49 -0.38
N GLN A 28 4.65 26.71 -0.05
CA GLN A 28 5.44 27.92 -0.26
C GLN A 28 6.79 27.78 0.47
N ALA A 29 7.17 28.37 1.48
CA ALA A 29 8.45 28.22 2.16
C ALA A 29 8.50 27.10 3.23
N SER A 30 7.51 26.21 3.28
CA SER A 30 7.40 25.15 4.28
C SER A 30 7.75 23.77 3.69
N SER A 31 8.11 22.83 4.56
CA SER A 31 8.21 21.41 4.24
C SER A 31 7.06 20.63 4.90
N LEU A 32 6.60 19.60 4.23
CA LEU A 32 5.65 18.64 4.80
C LEU A 32 6.36 17.32 5.02
N ASN A 33 6.31 16.82 6.26
CA ASN A 33 6.80 15.50 6.62
C ASN A 33 5.62 14.55 6.81
N GLU A 34 5.66 13.42 6.13
CA GLU A 34 4.62 12.41 6.16
C GLU A 34 5.19 11.10 6.69
N THR A 35 4.63 10.60 7.78
CA THR A 35 5.02 9.28 8.31
C THR A 35 4.59 8.18 7.33
N ALA A 36 5.56 7.39 6.90
CA ALA A 36 5.30 6.20 6.12
C ALA A 36 4.87 5.05 7.03
N LEU A 37 3.76 4.41 6.69
CA LEU A 37 3.19 3.33 7.49
C LEU A 37 3.52 1.98 6.88
N ALA A 38 3.53 0.95 7.72
CA ALA A 38 3.54 -0.43 7.24
C ALA A 38 2.31 -0.71 6.36
N SER A 39 2.51 -1.39 5.24
CA SER A 39 1.47 -1.64 4.24
C SER A 39 1.65 -2.98 3.56
N LEU A 40 0.55 -3.66 3.27
CA LEU A 40 0.53 -4.89 2.49
C LEU A 40 0.64 -4.65 0.99
N GLU A 41 0.25 -3.46 0.54
CA GLU A 41 0.27 -3.06 -0.86
C GLU A 41 1.68 -2.66 -1.29
N SER A 42 1.95 -2.83 -2.57
CA SER A 42 3.08 -2.18 -3.23
C SER A 42 2.61 -0.90 -3.93
N ILE A 43 3.44 0.12 -3.93
CA ILE A 43 3.09 1.42 -4.53
C ILE A 43 4.06 1.72 -5.66
N LEU A 44 3.55 1.77 -6.87
CA LEU A 44 4.28 2.29 -8.01
C LEU A 44 4.00 3.80 -8.10
N SER A 45 5.00 4.61 -7.82
CA SER A 45 4.89 6.07 -7.69
C SER A 45 5.62 6.77 -8.83
N PHE A 46 4.96 7.79 -9.38
CA PHE A 46 5.44 8.66 -10.46
C PHE A 46 5.45 10.10 -9.97
N CYS A 47 6.62 10.66 -9.72
CA CYS A 47 6.78 12.08 -9.42
C CYS A 47 6.74 12.87 -10.74
N LEU A 48 5.64 13.55 -11.00
CA LEU A 48 5.41 14.32 -12.22
C LEU A 48 5.91 15.76 -12.10
N ARG A 49 5.98 16.29 -10.88
CA ARG A 49 6.50 17.62 -10.56
C ARG A 49 7.05 17.65 -9.13
N GLY A 50 8.18 18.32 -8.96
CA GLY A 50 8.83 18.46 -7.66
C GLY A 50 9.74 17.28 -7.32
N ARG A 51 10.00 17.10 -6.03
CA ARG A 51 10.83 16.00 -5.49
C ARG A 51 10.37 15.65 -4.08
N SER A 52 10.55 14.39 -3.72
CA SER A 52 10.43 13.94 -2.35
C SER A 52 11.75 13.37 -1.84
N THR A 53 11.95 13.47 -0.53
CA THR A 53 13.09 12.85 0.16
C THR A 53 12.55 11.78 1.10
N THR A 54 13.10 10.58 1.01
CA THR A 54 12.81 9.50 1.94
C THR A 54 13.79 9.58 3.10
N HIS A 55 13.29 9.66 4.32
CA HIS A 55 14.06 9.58 5.56
C HIS A 55 13.78 8.24 6.23
N HIS A 56 14.77 7.39 6.25
CA HIS A 56 14.66 6.07 6.86
C HIS A 56 14.77 6.17 8.39
N CYS A 57 14.06 5.31 9.09
CA CYS A 57 14.06 5.27 10.56
C CYS A 57 15.45 5.04 11.20
N PHE A 58 16.44 4.60 10.42
CA PHE A 58 17.83 4.40 10.86
C PHE A 58 18.78 5.56 10.49
N GLY A 59 18.24 6.73 10.16
CA GLY A 59 19.01 7.96 10.01
C GLY A 59 19.60 8.22 8.63
N SER A 60 19.41 7.37 7.64
CA SER A 60 19.77 7.68 6.25
C SER A 60 18.65 8.45 5.55
N SER A 61 19.04 9.35 4.65
CA SER A 61 18.09 10.11 3.81
C SER A 61 18.53 10.02 2.36
N ALA A 62 17.59 9.84 1.46
CA ALA A 62 17.83 9.81 0.03
C ALA A 62 16.72 10.53 -0.74
N ILE A 63 17.10 11.21 -1.83
CA ILE A 63 16.11 11.74 -2.78
C ILE A 63 15.45 10.54 -3.46
N ALA A 64 14.13 10.49 -3.43
CA ALA A 64 13.39 9.42 -4.09
C ALA A 64 13.55 9.54 -5.63
N PRO A 65 13.74 8.43 -6.36
CA PRO A 65 13.68 8.42 -7.82
C PRO A 65 12.33 8.95 -8.33
N ASN A 66 12.33 9.59 -9.50
CA ASN A 66 11.11 10.12 -10.10
C ASN A 66 10.05 9.02 -10.35
N VAL A 67 10.50 7.82 -10.68
CA VAL A 67 9.63 6.64 -10.75
C VAL A 67 10.20 5.56 -9.84
N ASN A 68 9.42 5.17 -8.87
CA ASN A 68 9.87 4.19 -7.89
C ASN A 68 8.76 3.19 -7.56
N ILE A 69 9.17 2.00 -7.13
CA ILE A 69 8.32 1.00 -6.51
C ILE A 69 8.67 0.87 -5.03
N LEU A 70 7.70 1.13 -4.18
CA LEU A 70 7.77 0.82 -2.76
C LEU A 70 7.06 -0.52 -2.56
N GLY A 71 7.77 -1.52 -2.08
CA GLY A 71 7.19 -2.84 -1.80
C GLY A 71 6.36 -2.86 -0.52
N THR A 72 5.83 -4.05 -0.20
CA THR A 72 5.20 -4.32 1.10
C THR A 72 6.10 -3.86 2.24
N GLN A 73 5.57 -3.07 3.16
CA GLN A 73 6.31 -2.55 4.31
C GLN A 73 5.87 -3.30 5.57
N THR A 74 6.76 -4.08 6.17
CA THR A 74 6.46 -4.87 7.38
C THR A 74 6.59 -4.07 8.67
N ARG A 75 7.09 -2.84 8.58
CA ARG A 75 7.24 -1.84 9.65
C ARG A 75 7.19 -0.45 9.04
N SER A 76 7.04 0.59 9.85
CA SER A 76 7.21 1.95 9.38
C SER A 76 8.61 2.14 8.80
N PRO A 77 8.77 2.49 7.51
CA PRO A 77 10.09 2.70 6.92
C PRO A 77 10.73 4.04 7.34
N GLY A 78 9.95 4.95 7.93
CA GLY A 78 10.40 6.30 8.28
C GLY A 78 9.39 7.38 7.88
N CYS A 79 9.87 8.46 7.25
CA CYS A 79 8.99 9.50 6.72
C CYS A 79 9.44 9.97 5.33
N PHE A 80 8.50 10.58 4.62
CA PHE A 80 8.75 11.31 3.38
C PHE A 80 8.68 12.80 3.65
N SER A 81 9.65 13.56 3.14
CA SER A 81 9.63 15.02 3.14
C SER A 81 9.35 15.55 1.75
N PHE A 82 8.47 16.53 1.69
CA PHE A 82 8.09 17.22 0.47
C PHE A 82 8.38 18.70 0.61
N THR A 83 8.85 19.35 -0.45
CA THR A 83 9.11 20.80 -0.49
C THR A 83 8.66 21.38 -1.82
N GLY A 84 8.19 22.64 -1.80
CA GLY A 84 7.79 23.35 -3.02
C GLY A 84 6.48 22.82 -3.63
N SER A 85 6.42 22.79 -4.95
CA SER A 85 5.27 22.31 -5.71
C SER A 85 5.49 20.85 -6.09
N VAL A 86 4.60 19.98 -5.64
CA VAL A 86 4.69 18.51 -5.85
C VAL A 86 3.43 18.03 -6.54
N LEU A 87 3.60 17.20 -7.55
CA LEU A 87 2.55 16.42 -8.21
C LEU A 87 3.03 14.98 -8.34
N ASP A 88 2.43 14.08 -7.58
CA ASP A 88 2.70 12.66 -7.64
C ASP A 88 1.45 11.90 -8.10
N PHE A 89 1.64 10.91 -8.97
CA PHE A 89 0.64 9.92 -9.34
C PHE A 89 1.07 8.55 -8.87
N GLY A 90 0.16 7.79 -8.27
CA GLY A 90 0.44 6.48 -7.69
C GLY A 90 -0.53 5.40 -8.17
N ILE A 91 0.01 4.23 -8.43
CA ILE A 91 -0.73 3.00 -8.68
C ILE A 91 -0.54 2.10 -7.48
N ILE A 92 -1.59 1.91 -6.69
CA ILE A 92 -1.58 1.09 -5.48
C ILE A 92 -1.91 -0.34 -5.89
N LEU A 93 -0.90 -1.20 -5.85
CA LEU A 93 -0.98 -2.58 -6.26
C LEU A 93 -1.36 -3.48 -5.09
N LYS A 94 -2.29 -4.39 -5.31
CA LYS A 94 -2.66 -5.40 -4.32
C LYS A 94 -1.50 -6.38 -4.07
N PRO A 95 -1.47 -7.06 -2.92
CA PRO A 95 -0.56 -8.17 -2.70
C PRO A 95 -0.60 -9.16 -3.88
N PHE A 96 0.55 -9.66 -4.31
CA PHE A 96 0.74 -10.50 -5.50
C PHE A 96 0.54 -9.85 -6.89
N ALA A 97 0.05 -8.63 -7.00
CA ALA A 97 -0.11 -8.00 -8.32
C ALA A 97 1.19 -7.97 -9.12
N CYS A 98 2.30 -7.66 -8.45
CA CYS A 98 3.64 -7.68 -9.08
C CYS A 98 4.00 -9.07 -9.64
N TRP A 99 3.70 -10.14 -8.90
CA TRP A 99 3.90 -11.50 -9.39
C TRP A 99 2.96 -11.86 -10.54
N GLN A 100 1.67 -11.59 -10.37
CA GLN A 100 0.67 -12.00 -11.35
C GLN A 100 0.84 -11.28 -12.69
N MET A 101 1.05 -9.97 -12.66
CA MET A 101 1.15 -9.13 -13.87
C MET A 101 2.57 -9.12 -14.46
N PHE A 102 3.59 -9.06 -13.62
CA PHE A 102 4.97 -8.79 -14.07
C PHE A 102 5.97 -9.91 -13.78
N ARG A 103 5.53 -11.00 -13.12
CA ARG A 103 6.38 -12.15 -12.73
C ARG A 103 7.47 -11.79 -11.71
N ILE A 104 7.27 -10.75 -10.93
CA ILE A 104 8.23 -10.26 -9.96
C ILE A 104 7.73 -10.61 -8.56
N PRO A 105 8.46 -11.46 -7.80
CA PRO A 105 8.04 -11.88 -6.46
C PRO A 105 7.96 -10.68 -5.50
N PRO A 106 6.85 -10.46 -4.77
CA PRO A 106 6.76 -9.43 -3.73
C PRO A 106 7.87 -9.52 -2.67
N ALA A 107 8.40 -10.72 -2.42
CA ALA A 107 9.53 -10.94 -1.52
C ALA A 107 10.79 -10.13 -1.87
N GLU A 108 11.00 -9.82 -3.16
CA GLU A 108 12.15 -9.04 -3.61
C GLU A 108 12.05 -7.57 -3.22
N PHE A 109 10.82 -7.08 -2.96
CA PHE A 109 10.56 -5.68 -2.61
C PHE A 109 10.23 -5.45 -1.14
N ALA A 110 10.04 -6.51 -0.35
CA ALA A 110 9.63 -6.37 1.05
C ALA A 110 10.61 -5.46 1.82
N ASP A 111 10.07 -4.43 2.49
CA ASP A 111 10.82 -3.40 3.23
C ASP A 111 11.84 -2.62 2.37
N ARG A 112 11.61 -2.51 1.07
CA ARG A 112 12.53 -1.87 0.13
C ARG A 112 11.80 -0.92 -0.82
N GLN A 113 12.56 0.07 -1.29
CA GLN A 113 12.21 0.98 -2.37
C GLN A 113 13.24 0.85 -3.49
N PHE A 114 12.79 0.77 -4.72
CA PHE A 114 13.65 0.67 -5.90
C PHE A 114 13.26 1.71 -6.95
N GLU A 115 14.23 2.10 -7.76
CA GLU A 115 13.94 2.77 -9.02
C GLU A 115 13.16 1.81 -9.93
N ALA A 116 12.00 2.26 -10.41
CA ALA A 116 11.08 1.37 -11.12
C ALA A 116 11.66 0.85 -12.45
N HIS A 117 12.52 1.64 -13.11
CA HIS A 117 13.19 1.21 -14.34
C HIS A 117 14.05 -0.05 -14.14
N ALA A 118 14.77 -0.14 -13.03
CA ALA A 118 15.59 -1.32 -12.71
C ALA A 118 14.75 -2.60 -12.52
N VAL A 119 13.47 -2.45 -12.22
CA VAL A 119 12.54 -3.54 -11.90
C VAL A 119 11.67 -3.91 -13.10
N PHE A 120 11.10 -2.93 -13.77
CA PHE A 120 10.10 -3.13 -14.83
C PHE A 120 10.68 -2.92 -16.24
N GLY A 121 11.89 -2.39 -16.37
CA GLY A 121 12.50 -2.08 -17.66
C GLY A 121 12.06 -0.73 -18.25
N PRO A 122 12.39 -0.47 -19.52
CA PRO A 122 12.27 0.87 -20.13
C PRO A 122 10.84 1.43 -20.25
N TRP A 123 9.84 0.56 -20.38
CA TRP A 123 8.46 0.98 -20.61
C TRP A 123 7.89 1.86 -19.48
N ILE A 124 8.39 1.66 -18.25
CA ILE A 124 7.90 2.43 -17.11
C ILE A 124 8.30 3.92 -17.18
N ASN A 125 9.47 4.22 -17.73
CA ASN A 125 9.92 5.59 -17.95
C ASN A 125 9.13 6.24 -19.11
N GLN A 126 8.76 5.47 -20.13
CA GLN A 126 7.87 5.94 -21.20
C GLN A 126 6.48 6.29 -20.66
N LEU A 127 5.95 5.46 -19.77
CA LEU A 127 4.70 5.75 -19.08
C LEU A 127 4.82 7.03 -18.25
N TRP A 128 5.91 7.22 -17.50
CA TRP A 128 6.14 8.42 -16.70
C TRP A 128 6.10 9.70 -17.56
N VAL A 129 6.82 9.72 -18.68
CA VAL A 129 6.82 10.86 -19.60
C VAL A 129 5.40 11.20 -20.07
N LYS A 130 4.64 10.19 -20.53
CA LYS A 130 3.26 10.37 -20.98
C LYS A 130 2.32 10.83 -19.85
N LEU A 131 2.49 10.30 -18.62
CA LEU A 131 1.71 10.74 -17.46
C LEU A 131 1.98 12.21 -17.10
N ALA A 132 3.21 12.69 -17.30
CA ALA A 132 3.57 14.08 -17.07
C ALA A 132 2.94 15.03 -18.10
N GLU A 133 2.67 14.56 -19.32
CA GLU A 133 1.98 15.31 -20.39
C GLU A 133 0.46 15.36 -20.18
N CYS A 134 -0.13 14.47 -19.40
CA CYS A 134 -1.55 14.48 -19.11
C CYS A 134 -1.95 15.70 -18.28
N GLU A 135 -3.02 16.38 -18.65
CA GLU A 135 -3.50 17.56 -17.93
C GLU A 135 -4.29 17.18 -16.68
N THR A 136 -5.18 16.19 -16.78
CA THR A 136 -6.11 15.85 -15.71
C THR A 136 -5.76 14.53 -15.01
N PHE A 137 -6.30 14.34 -13.80
CA PHE A 137 -6.22 13.06 -13.10
C PHE A 137 -6.93 11.93 -13.86
N SER A 138 -8.03 12.23 -14.54
CA SER A 138 -8.77 11.29 -15.37
C SER A 138 -7.94 10.77 -16.55
N ASP A 139 -7.22 11.66 -17.23
CA ASP A 139 -6.37 11.28 -18.37
C ASP A 139 -5.24 10.34 -17.92
N ARG A 140 -4.63 10.62 -16.74
CA ARG A 140 -3.62 9.75 -16.12
C ARG A 140 -4.16 8.38 -15.79
N ILE A 141 -5.39 8.30 -15.27
CA ILE A 141 -6.06 7.01 -15.00
C ILE A 141 -6.29 6.26 -16.31
N GLY A 142 -6.81 6.91 -17.34
CA GLY A 142 -7.03 6.32 -18.66
C GLY A 142 -5.74 5.73 -19.23
N LEU A 143 -4.68 6.52 -19.29
CA LEU A 143 -3.37 6.11 -19.77
C LEU A 143 -2.76 4.95 -18.95
N ALA A 144 -2.82 5.03 -17.62
CA ALA A 144 -2.34 3.96 -16.75
C ALA A 144 -3.16 2.68 -16.94
N THR A 145 -4.48 2.81 -17.11
CA THR A 145 -5.38 1.67 -17.37
C THR A 145 -5.00 1.00 -18.68
N GLU A 146 -4.93 1.73 -19.77
CA GLU A 146 -4.54 1.22 -21.09
C GLU A 146 -3.18 0.51 -21.07
N THR A 147 -2.22 1.09 -20.34
CA THR A 147 -0.86 0.53 -20.21
C THR A 147 -0.86 -0.78 -19.42
N LEU A 148 -1.70 -0.89 -18.36
CA LEU A 148 -1.70 -2.05 -17.47
C LEU A 148 -2.58 -3.20 -17.97
N LEU A 149 -3.59 -2.94 -18.80
CA LEU A 149 -4.52 -3.96 -19.27
C LEU A 149 -3.84 -5.15 -19.95
N PRO A 150 -2.87 -5.00 -20.86
CA PRO A 150 -2.18 -6.13 -21.46
C PRO A 150 -1.50 -7.05 -20.43
N PHE A 151 -0.93 -6.48 -19.36
CA PHE A 151 -0.34 -7.28 -18.28
C PHE A 151 -1.39 -8.02 -17.46
N ALA A 152 -2.55 -7.41 -17.25
CA ALA A 152 -3.67 -8.05 -16.55
C ALA A 152 -4.29 -9.20 -17.37
N GLU A 153 -4.42 -9.05 -18.67
CA GLU A 153 -4.93 -10.07 -19.60
C GLU A 153 -4.01 -11.31 -19.67
N HIS A 154 -2.70 -11.12 -19.51
CA HIS A 154 -1.70 -12.19 -19.49
C HIS A 154 -1.24 -12.56 -18.06
N ALA A 155 -2.01 -12.17 -17.05
CA ALA A 155 -1.66 -12.42 -15.65
C ALA A 155 -1.62 -13.91 -15.32
N THR A 156 -0.72 -14.27 -14.41
CA THR A 156 -0.60 -15.65 -13.93
C THR A 156 -1.84 -16.07 -13.16
N PRO A 157 -2.33 -17.29 -13.36
CA PRO A 157 -3.38 -17.86 -12.54
C PRO A 157 -3.01 -17.85 -11.03
N GLN A 158 -4.02 -17.72 -10.20
CA GLN A 158 -3.82 -17.71 -8.76
C GLN A 158 -3.22 -19.03 -8.24
N THR A 159 -2.14 -18.94 -7.49
CA THR A 159 -1.57 -20.06 -6.73
C THR A 159 -2.40 -20.36 -5.49
N ARG A 160 -2.11 -21.48 -4.80
CA ARG A 160 -2.73 -21.78 -3.50
C ARG A 160 -2.36 -20.75 -2.44
N THR A 161 -1.13 -20.22 -2.48
CA THR A 161 -0.68 -19.16 -1.57
C THR A 161 -1.44 -17.86 -1.79
N MET A 162 -1.69 -17.48 -3.05
CA MET A 162 -2.50 -16.30 -3.38
C MET A 162 -3.93 -16.43 -2.88
N ARG A 163 -4.56 -17.60 -3.04
CA ARG A 163 -5.89 -17.86 -2.45
C ARG A 163 -5.88 -17.77 -0.93
N ALA A 164 -4.81 -18.25 -0.27
CA ALA A 164 -4.65 -18.06 1.16
C ALA A 164 -4.56 -16.59 1.56
N VAL A 165 -3.88 -15.75 0.78
CA VAL A 165 -3.85 -14.30 1.01
C VAL A 165 -5.23 -13.68 0.84
N ASP A 166 -5.96 -14.04 -0.21
CA ASP A 166 -7.32 -13.53 -0.41
C ASP A 166 -8.24 -13.93 0.75
N SER A 167 -8.13 -15.16 1.26
CA SER A 167 -8.84 -15.60 2.47
C SER A 167 -8.49 -14.75 3.68
N LEU A 168 -7.21 -14.42 3.90
CA LEU A 168 -6.79 -13.52 4.99
C LEU A 168 -7.30 -12.09 4.81
N LEU A 169 -7.36 -11.59 3.57
CA LEU A 169 -7.89 -10.27 3.29
C LEU A 169 -9.39 -10.17 3.53
N GLN A 170 -10.13 -11.26 3.28
CA GLN A 170 -11.59 -11.33 3.43
C GLN A 170 -12.03 -11.66 4.87
N ALA A 171 -11.33 -12.58 5.55
CA ALA A 171 -11.73 -13.08 6.86
C ALA A 171 -11.60 -12.07 8.02
N GLY A 172 -11.02 -10.91 7.76
CA GLY A 172 -10.73 -9.95 8.84
C GLY A 172 -9.67 -10.47 9.81
N SER A 173 -9.82 -10.15 11.11
CA SER A 173 -8.79 -10.39 12.14
C SER A 173 -8.82 -11.78 12.78
N GLY A 174 -9.77 -12.64 12.45
CA GLY A 174 -10.09 -13.85 13.23
C GLY A 174 -9.55 -15.17 12.70
N MET A 175 -8.99 -15.22 11.50
CA MET A 175 -8.56 -16.50 10.92
C MET A 175 -7.29 -17.04 11.56
N ARG A 176 -7.35 -18.28 12.03
CA ARG A 176 -6.18 -19.01 12.57
C ARG A 176 -5.34 -19.58 11.42
N ILE A 177 -4.03 -19.59 11.59
CA ILE A 177 -3.09 -20.08 10.56
C ILE A 177 -3.31 -21.57 10.26
N GLU A 178 -3.69 -22.36 11.26
CA GLU A 178 -4.04 -23.78 11.09
C GLU A 178 -5.28 -23.97 10.22
N GLN A 179 -6.28 -23.09 10.37
CA GLN A 179 -7.47 -23.09 9.52
C GLN A 179 -7.11 -22.70 8.09
N LEU A 180 -6.34 -21.61 7.92
CA LEU A 180 -5.86 -21.16 6.62
C LEU A 180 -5.09 -22.26 5.88
N ALA A 181 -4.23 -22.99 6.59
CA ALA A 181 -3.46 -24.09 6.01
C ALA A 181 -4.39 -25.21 5.51
N ARG A 182 -5.39 -25.61 6.33
CA ARG A 182 -6.40 -26.62 5.92
C ARG A 182 -7.19 -26.18 4.70
N GLU A 183 -7.72 -24.95 4.69
CA GLU A 183 -8.50 -24.40 3.56
C GLU A 183 -7.67 -24.31 2.28
N SER A 184 -6.37 -24.07 2.41
CA SER A 184 -5.42 -24.03 1.29
C SER A 184 -4.90 -25.41 0.86
N CYS A 185 -5.35 -26.50 1.49
CA CYS A 185 -4.85 -27.87 1.28
C CYS A 185 -3.31 -27.95 1.46
N MET A 186 -2.80 -27.33 2.52
CA MET A 186 -1.38 -27.30 2.88
C MET A 186 -1.19 -27.65 4.37
N THR A 187 0.00 -28.15 4.72
CA THR A 187 0.44 -28.14 6.12
C THR A 187 0.81 -26.73 6.53
N VAL A 188 0.76 -26.40 7.83
CA VAL A 188 1.19 -25.09 8.35
C VAL A 188 2.62 -24.76 7.90
N ARG A 189 3.56 -25.72 8.03
CA ARG A 189 4.96 -25.57 7.59
C ARG A 189 5.08 -25.25 6.08
N THR A 190 4.27 -25.91 5.26
CA THR A 190 4.28 -25.68 3.80
C THR A 190 3.72 -24.30 3.47
N LEU A 191 2.63 -23.90 4.13
CA LEU A 191 2.04 -22.59 3.99
C LEU A 191 3.04 -21.48 4.37
N GLU A 192 3.65 -21.58 5.56
CA GLU A 192 4.63 -20.59 6.02
C GLU A 192 5.82 -20.46 5.07
N ARG A 193 6.40 -21.58 4.65
CA ARG A 193 7.54 -21.55 3.71
C ARG A 193 7.19 -20.89 2.39
N LYS A 194 6.04 -21.27 1.80
CA LYS A 194 5.58 -20.68 0.54
C LYS A 194 5.22 -19.20 0.69
N PHE A 195 4.56 -18.85 1.76
CA PHE A 195 4.18 -17.48 2.04
C PHE A 195 5.39 -16.57 2.19
N ILE A 196 6.42 -17.00 2.93
CA ILE A 196 7.68 -16.27 3.04
C ILE A 196 8.38 -16.17 1.68
N GLY A 197 8.47 -17.25 0.93
CA GLY A 197 9.12 -17.26 -0.38
C GLY A 197 8.42 -16.39 -1.44
N GLU A 198 7.09 -16.36 -1.41
CA GLU A 198 6.30 -15.61 -2.39
C GLU A 198 6.02 -14.16 -1.95
N MET A 199 5.85 -13.89 -0.63
CA MET A 199 5.44 -12.60 -0.09
C MET A 199 6.54 -11.84 0.67
N GLY A 200 7.61 -12.50 1.05
CA GLY A 200 8.67 -11.92 1.90
C GLY A 200 8.29 -11.78 3.38
N LEU A 201 7.11 -12.25 3.80
CA LEU A 201 6.64 -12.19 5.19
C LEU A 201 5.85 -13.45 5.56
N SER A 202 5.73 -13.73 6.86
CA SER A 202 4.94 -14.87 7.33
C SER A 202 3.44 -14.61 7.28
N PRO A 203 2.58 -15.65 7.18
CA PRO A 203 1.12 -15.50 7.26
C PRO A 203 0.67 -14.77 8.54
N LYS A 204 1.34 -15.03 9.65
CA LYS A 204 1.07 -14.36 10.93
C LYS A 204 1.35 -12.86 10.87
N LEU A 205 2.46 -12.46 10.28
CA LEU A 205 2.80 -11.04 10.11
C LEU A 205 1.84 -10.37 9.15
N PHE A 206 1.45 -11.05 8.06
CA PHE A 206 0.44 -10.56 7.12
C PHE A 206 -0.90 -10.29 7.83
N ALA A 207 -1.39 -11.24 8.63
CA ALA A 207 -2.64 -11.08 9.39
C ALA A 207 -2.57 -9.91 10.39
N ARG A 208 -1.42 -9.71 11.05
CA ARG A 208 -1.20 -8.58 11.97
C ARG A 208 -1.21 -7.23 11.23
N LEU A 209 -0.52 -7.13 10.10
CA LEU A 209 -0.52 -5.93 9.25
C LEU A 209 -1.93 -5.62 8.72
N ARG A 210 -2.64 -6.66 8.28
CA ARG A 210 -4.03 -6.52 7.84
C ARG A 210 -4.91 -5.95 8.95
N ARG A 211 -4.79 -6.48 10.16
CA ARG A 211 -5.52 -6.00 11.34
C ARG A 211 -5.20 -4.53 11.67
N PHE A 212 -3.91 -4.15 11.60
CA PHE A 212 -3.47 -2.77 11.77
C PHE A 212 -4.11 -1.84 10.74
N GLN A 213 -4.10 -2.18 9.44
CA GLN A 213 -4.75 -1.41 8.39
C GLN A 213 -6.27 -1.28 8.63
N MET A 214 -6.94 -2.39 8.97
CA MET A 214 -8.37 -2.37 9.29
C MET A 214 -8.70 -1.49 10.49
N ALA A 215 -7.84 -1.46 11.51
CA ALA A 215 -8.03 -0.61 12.68
C ALA A 215 -7.96 0.89 12.32
N LEU A 216 -7.04 1.27 11.46
CA LEU A 216 -6.94 2.63 10.94
C LEU A 216 -8.15 3.00 10.08
N ASP A 217 -8.54 2.13 9.14
CA ASP A 217 -9.68 2.36 8.26
C ASP A 217 -10.98 2.52 9.07
N ARG A 218 -11.20 1.61 10.04
CA ARG A 218 -12.39 1.66 10.91
C ARG A 218 -12.45 2.92 11.75
N LYS A 219 -11.33 3.30 12.36
CA LYS A 219 -11.26 4.52 13.16
C LYS A 219 -11.57 5.77 12.34
N ARG A 220 -11.05 5.85 11.10
CA ARG A 220 -11.32 6.97 10.20
C ARG A 220 -12.78 7.02 9.73
N ALA A 221 -13.34 5.87 9.37
CA ALA A 221 -14.69 5.79 8.84
C ALA A 221 -15.77 6.11 9.87
N SER A 222 -15.60 5.70 11.12
CA SER A 222 -16.67 5.75 12.14
C SER A 222 -16.37 6.61 13.36
N GLY A 223 -15.13 7.10 13.53
CA GLY A 223 -14.72 7.80 14.74
C GLY A 223 -14.74 6.96 16.03
N THR A 224 -15.05 5.67 15.93
CA THR A 224 -15.21 4.71 17.03
C THR A 224 -14.06 4.77 18.04
N ARG A 225 -14.32 4.58 19.33
CA ARG A 225 -13.26 4.58 20.34
C ARG A 225 -12.24 3.47 20.10
N TRP A 226 -10.97 3.72 20.38
CA TRP A 226 -9.91 2.74 20.19
C TRP A 226 -10.12 1.42 20.95
N LEU A 227 -10.79 1.49 22.10
CA LEU A 227 -11.12 0.28 22.87
C LEU A 227 -12.08 -0.64 22.10
N ASP A 228 -13.09 -0.04 21.48
CA ASP A 228 -14.08 -0.79 20.69
C ASP A 228 -13.43 -1.35 19.42
N VAL A 229 -12.57 -0.56 18.76
CA VAL A 229 -11.77 -1.04 17.62
C VAL A 229 -10.89 -2.22 18.01
N ALA A 230 -10.24 -2.16 19.17
CA ALA A 230 -9.37 -3.23 19.65
C ALA A 230 -10.17 -4.53 19.88
N HIS A 231 -11.33 -4.42 20.54
CA HIS A 231 -12.21 -5.55 20.81
C HIS A 231 -12.72 -6.19 19.51
N ASP A 232 -13.27 -5.39 18.62
CA ASP A 232 -13.91 -5.87 17.38
C ASP A 232 -12.91 -6.51 16.40
N LEU A 233 -11.65 -6.06 16.42
CA LEU A 233 -10.60 -6.62 15.57
C LEU A 233 -9.77 -7.71 16.26
N GLY A 234 -10.20 -8.18 17.43
CA GLY A 234 -9.59 -9.31 18.13
C GLY A 234 -8.16 -9.04 18.63
N TYR A 235 -7.88 -7.81 19.02
CA TYR A 235 -6.70 -7.55 19.86
C TYR A 235 -6.94 -8.14 21.25
N PHE A 236 -5.90 -8.70 21.84
CA PHE A 236 -6.00 -9.27 23.19
C PHE A 236 -6.42 -8.23 24.23
N ASP A 237 -5.80 -7.06 24.14
CA ASP A 237 -6.11 -5.86 24.93
C ASP A 237 -5.67 -4.59 24.18
N GLN A 238 -5.97 -3.43 24.77
CA GLN A 238 -5.58 -2.13 24.21
C GLN A 238 -4.05 -1.96 24.15
N MET A 239 -3.31 -2.52 25.12
CA MET A 239 -1.85 -2.44 25.14
C MET A 239 -1.21 -3.25 24.01
N HIS A 240 -1.79 -4.39 23.66
CA HIS A 240 -1.39 -5.17 22.49
C HIS A 240 -1.58 -4.35 21.20
N MET A 241 -2.73 -3.69 21.04
CA MET A 241 -2.95 -2.79 19.92
C MET A 241 -1.93 -1.65 19.87
N VAL A 242 -1.65 -0.99 21.00
CA VAL A 242 -0.64 0.09 21.09
C VAL A 242 0.75 -0.40 20.67
N LYS A 243 1.16 -1.61 21.06
CA LYS A 243 2.44 -2.22 20.65
C LYS A 243 2.49 -2.44 19.13
N GLU A 244 1.41 -2.97 18.54
CA GLU A 244 1.35 -3.16 17.08
C GLU A 244 1.37 -1.83 16.33
N PHE A 245 0.65 -0.82 16.81
CA PHE A 245 0.67 0.52 16.21
C PHE A 245 2.05 1.16 16.24
N ARG A 246 2.79 1.03 17.34
CA ARG A 246 4.17 1.49 17.39
C ARG A 246 5.10 0.74 16.44
N ALA A 247 4.89 -0.57 16.29
CA ALA A 247 5.69 -1.38 15.37
C ALA A 247 5.41 -1.04 13.89
N PHE A 248 4.16 -0.80 13.53
CA PHE A 248 3.73 -0.61 12.14
C PHE A 248 3.56 0.85 11.72
N GLY A 249 3.29 1.74 12.66
CA GLY A 249 3.06 3.15 12.40
C GLY A 249 4.09 4.08 13.06
N GLY A 250 5.00 3.55 13.87
CA GLY A 250 5.99 4.33 14.59
C GLY A 250 5.48 4.97 15.88
N GLU A 251 4.16 5.12 16.06
CA GLU A 251 3.54 5.84 17.16
C GLU A 251 2.32 5.11 17.73
N ALA A 252 1.85 5.57 18.90
CA ALA A 252 0.60 5.08 19.49
C ALA A 252 -0.62 5.51 18.64
N PRO A 253 -1.75 4.78 18.70
CA PRO A 253 -2.91 5.00 17.83
C PRO A 253 -3.43 6.43 17.78
N SER A 254 -3.60 7.07 18.95
CA SER A 254 -4.14 8.43 19.01
C SER A 254 -3.18 9.47 18.44
N LYS A 255 -1.88 9.31 18.70
CA LYS A 255 -0.84 10.22 18.22
C LYS A 255 -0.64 10.06 16.71
N LEU A 256 -0.67 8.81 16.21
CA LEU A 256 -0.54 8.51 14.79
C LEU A 256 -1.63 9.21 13.96
N LEU A 257 -2.88 9.24 14.44
CA LEU A 257 -3.96 9.95 13.74
C LEU A 257 -3.81 11.48 13.81
N GLN A 258 -3.28 12.01 14.90
CA GLN A 258 -3.01 13.44 15.01
C GLN A 258 -1.88 13.89 14.07
N SER A 259 -0.81 13.11 13.99
CA SER A 259 0.32 13.39 13.09
C SER A 259 -0.04 13.19 11.60
N CYS A 260 -0.97 12.28 11.31
CA CYS A 260 -1.49 12.11 9.95
C CYS A 260 -2.54 13.16 9.57
N GLY A 261 -3.22 13.86 10.55
CA GLY A 261 -4.27 14.87 10.30
C GLY A 261 -5.40 14.33 9.41
N ASP A 262 -6.03 15.23 8.62
CA ASP A 262 -6.93 14.85 7.52
C ASP A 262 -6.16 14.21 6.34
N TYR A 263 -4.88 14.11 6.49
CA TYR A 263 -3.92 13.58 5.53
C TYR A 263 -4.01 12.06 5.51
N GLN A 264 -4.37 11.50 4.38
CA GLN A 264 -4.32 10.06 4.15
C GLN A 264 -2.95 9.72 3.55
N PRO A 265 -2.06 8.99 4.27
CA PRO A 265 -0.88 8.43 3.65
C PRO A 265 -1.27 7.59 2.43
N TRP A 266 -0.50 7.65 1.35
CA TRP A 266 -0.77 6.87 0.13
C TRP A 266 -1.00 5.40 0.41
N SER A 267 -0.30 4.86 1.40
CA SER A 267 -0.44 3.46 1.83
C SER A 267 -1.79 3.13 2.47
N ILE A 268 -2.58 4.15 2.88
CA ILE A 268 -3.87 3.97 3.57
C ILE A 268 -4.98 4.74 2.86
N GLY A 269 -4.68 5.41 1.77
CA GLY A 269 -5.50 6.45 1.15
C GLY A 269 -6.75 6.00 0.39
N ALA A 270 -7.04 4.71 0.29
CA ALA A 270 -8.35 4.24 -0.13
C ALA A 270 -8.89 3.31 0.95
N PRO A 271 -10.03 3.61 1.59
CA PRO A 271 -10.66 2.70 2.53
C PRO A 271 -10.86 1.35 1.84
N LEU A 272 -10.63 0.26 2.57
CA LEU A 272 -10.93 -1.10 2.11
C LEU A 272 -12.43 -1.30 1.85
N SER A 273 -13.27 -0.45 2.44
CA SER A 273 -14.68 -0.28 2.09
C SER A 273 -14.78 0.71 0.94
N LEU A 274 -15.14 0.23 -0.23
CA LEU A 274 -15.36 0.99 -1.48
C LEU A 274 -16.48 2.07 -1.40
N ASN A 275 -17.01 2.36 -0.21
CA ASN A 275 -18.23 3.17 -0.03
C ASN A 275 -18.01 4.69 -0.08
N ASN A 276 -16.77 5.17 -0.17
CA ASN A 276 -16.46 6.61 -0.18
C ASN A 276 -15.67 7.07 -1.42
N VAL A 277 -15.67 6.29 -2.49
CA VAL A 277 -15.18 6.79 -3.77
C VAL A 277 -16.36 7.46 -4.45
N THR A 278 -16.34 8.79 -4.53
CA THR A 278 -17.32 9.53 -5.33
C THR A 278 -17.37 8.94 -6.73
N PRO A 279 -18.56 8.51 -7.21
CA PRO A 279 -18.73 8.26 -8.65
C PRO A 279 -18.50 9.57 -9.39
N TRP A 280 -17.99 9.48 -10.58
CA TRP A 280 -17.84 10.59 -11.54
C TRP A 280 -19.14 11.32 -11.81
#